data_a1539062a8d102e233a27421ca1579c4
#
_entry.id   a1539062a8d102e233a27421ca1579c4
#
_cell.length_a   1.000
_cell.length_b   1.000
_cell.length_c   1.000
_cell.angle_alpha   90.00
_cell.angle_beta   90.00
_cell.angle_gamma   90.00
#
_symmetry.space_group_name_H-M   'P 1'
#
loop_
_entity.id
_entity.type
_entity.pdbx_description
1 polymer ?
#
loop_
_entity_poly.entity_id
_entity_poly.type
_entity_poly.pdbx_seq_one_letter_code
_entity_poly.pdbx_strand_id
1 'polypeptide(L)'
;PWQIVGSIKDFIIYISKSLDPDVYIDRGDGIFVARDAVVAPTAYIAGPCIIDREAEIRHCAYIRGSAIVGRGAVVGNSCELKNCILFDGVQVPHFNYVGDSILGYKSHLGAGAVTSNVKSDKSEVKIRTGGLAVETGRKKLGAILGDCVEVGCNCVLCPGTIVGQNTNI
;
A
#
# COMPACT_ATOMS: atom_id res chain seq x y z
N PRO A 1 -6.34 4.59 13.51
CA PRO A 1 -5.85 4.54 12.12
C PRO A 1 -6.00 3.16 11.48
N TRP A 2 -5.62 2.06 12.18
CA TRP A 2 -5.65 0.69 11.61
C TRP A 2 -7.05 0.18 11.22
N GLN A 3 -8.11 0.75 11.73
CA GLN A 3 -9.48 0.39 11.37
C GLN A 3 -9.74 0.63 9.88
N ILE A 4 -9.13 1.67 9.30
CA ILE A 4 -9.25 2.03 7.88
C ILE A 4 -8.81 0.88 6.96
N VAL A 5 -7.80 0.11 7.36
CA VAL A 5 -7.30 -1.03 6.56
C VAL A 5 -8.40 -2.03 6.21
N GLY A 6 -9.41 -2.17 7.09
CA GLY A 6 -10.57 -3.03 6.80
C GLY A 6 -11.59 -2.47 5.83
N SER A 7 -11.52 -1.18 5.56
CA SER A 7 -12.51 -0.46 4.75
C SER A 7 -11.93 0.02 3.40
N ILE A 8 -10.68 -0.32 3.08
CA ILE A 8 -10.03 0.16 1.85
C ILE A 8 -10.85 -0.22 0.61
N LYS A 9 -11.31 -1.46 0.53
CA LYS A 9 -12.14 -1.93 -0.58
C LYS A 9 -13.40 -1.09 -0.77
N ASP A 10 -14.15 -0.90 0.32
CA ASP A 10 -15.42 -0.17 0.27
C ASP A 10 -15.19 1.31 -0.01
N PHE A 11 -14.10 1.86 0.51
CA PHE A 11 -13.69 3.24 0.22
C PHE A 11 -13.35 3.43 -1.26
N ILE A 12 -12.60 2.52 -1.89
CA ILE A 12 -12.32 2.57 -3.33
C ILE A 12 -13.63 2.55 -4.13
N ILE A 13 -14.54 1.64 -3.81
CA ILE A 13 -15.85 1.53 -4.48
C ILE A 13 -16.67 2.81 -4.29
N TYR A 14 -16.57 3.45 -3.14
CA TYR A 14 -17.25 4.70 -2.86
C TYR A 14 -16.70 5.86 -3.69
N ILE A 15 -15.38 6.10 -3.62
CA ILE A 15 -14.76 7.25 -4.30
C ILE A 15 -14.70 7.07 -5.82
N SER A 16 -14.66 5.84 -6.33
CA SER A 16 -14.64 5.57 -7.77
C SER A 16 -15.83 6.14 -8.52
N LYS A 17 -16.97 6.31 -7.83
CA LYS A 17 -18.20 6.90 -8.42
C LYS A 17 -18.06 8.40 -8.72
N SER A 18 -17.08 9.06 -8.12
CA SER A 18 -16.81 10.49 -8.27
C SER A 18 -15.50 10.80 -8.99
N LEU A 19 -14.81 9.78 -9.50
CA LEU A 19 -13.62 9.98 -10.30
C LEU A 19 -13.98 10.66 -11.64
N ASP A 20 -13.19 11.65 -11.99
CA ASP A 20 -13.35 12.40 -13.24
C ASP A 20 -12.98 11.50 -14.44
N PRO A 21 -13.90 11.20 -15.36
CA PRO A 21 -13.62 10.38 -16.53
C PRO A 21 -12.63 11.01 -17.52
N ASP A 22 -12.43 12.32 -17.46
CA ASP A 22 -11.39 13.00 -18.25
C ASP A 22 -9.99 12.74 -17.69
N VAL A 23 -9.89 12.39 -16.40
CA VAL A 23 -8.62 12.08 -15.73
C VAL A 23 -8.37 10.58 -15.66
N TYR A 24 -9.39 9.77 -15.34
CA TYR A 24 -9.25 8.34 -15.12
C TYR A 24 -9.91 7.49 -16.19
N ILE A 25 -9.24 6.41 -16.57
CA ILE A 25 -9.75 5.36 -17.43
C ILE A 25 -10.30 4.25 -16.55
N ASP A 26 -11.58 3.92 -16.70
CA ASP A 26 -12.16 2.69 -16.16
C ASP A 26 -11.73 1.50 -17.05
N ARG A 27 -10.96 0.57 -16.49
CA ARG A 27 -10.50 -0.65 -17.16
C ARG A 27 -11.39 -1.86 -16.90
N GLY A 28 -12.52 -1.67 -16.22
CA GLY A 28 -13.38 -2.75 -15.75
C GLY A 28 -12.96 -3.31 -14.39
N ASP A 29 -13.78 -4.18 -13.81
CA ASP A 29 -13.52 -4.85 -12.53
C ASP A 29 -13.16 -3.90 -11.36
N GLY A 30 -13.58 -2.63 -11.44
CA GLY A 30 -13.26 -1.59 -10.46
C GLY A 30 -11.81 -1.09 -10.52
N ILE A 31 -11.15 -1.23 -11.67
CA ILE A 31 -9.78 -0.76 -11.89
C ILE A 31 -9.83 0.61 -12.57
N PHE A 32 -9.39 1.64 -11.87
CA PHE A 32 -9.31 3.01 -12.37
C PHE A 32 -7.86 3.44 -12.45
N VAL A 33 -7.43 3.90 -13.62
CA VAL A 33 -6.05 4.30 -13.88
C VAL A 33 -6.02 5.69 -14.49
N ALA A 34 -5.27 6.60 -13.88
CA ALA A 34 -5.09 7.94 -14.44
C ALA A 34 -4.44 7.87 -15.83
N ARG A 35 -4.84 8.77 -16.74
CA ARG A 35 -4.40 8.78 -18.13
C ARG A 35 -2.91 9.06 -18.30
N ASP A 36 -2.31 9.75 -17.34
CA ASP A 36 -0.88 10.09 -17.28
C ASP A 36 -0.06 9.13 -16.42
N ALA A 37 -0.70 8.09 -15.82
CA ALA A 37 0.02 7.04 -15.13
C ALA A 37 0.69 6.08 -16.13
N VAL A 38 1.90 5.64 -15.78
CA VAL A 38 2.69 4.71 -16.60
C VAL A 38 2.53 3.29 -16.06
N VAL A 39 1.94 2.41 -16.84
CA VAL A 39 1.74 1.00 -16.45
C VAL A 39 2.44 0.08 -17.44
N ALA A 40 3.43 -0.66 -16.95
CA ALA A 40 4.15 -1.63 -17.77
C ALA A 40 3.20 -2.75 -18.26
N PRO A 41 3.32 -3.20 -19.51
CA PRO A 41 2.42 -4.23 -20.09
C PRO A 41 2.53 -5.58 -19.39
N THR A 42 3.57 -5.80 -18.62
CA THR A 42 3.82 -7.02 -17.83
C THR A 42 3.35 -6.93 -16.38
N ALA A 43 2.82 -5.79 -15.96
CA ALA A 43 2.20 -5.66 -14.65
C ALA A 43 0.82 -6.35 -14.65
N TYR A 44 0.50 -7.05 -13.55
CA TYR A 44 -0.83 -7.60 -13.34
C TYR A 44 -1.57 -6.78 -12.30
N ILE A 45 -2.77 -6.34 -12.65
CA ILE A 45 -3.61 -5.50 -11.78
C ILE A 45 -4.98 -6.15 -11.65
N ALA A 46 -5.39 -6.43 -10.41
CA ALA A 46 -6.74 -6.86 -10.05
C ALA A 46 -7.47 -5.74 -9.31
N GLY A 47 -8.77 -5.64 -9.52
CA GLY A 47 -9.63 -4.68 -8.82
C GLY A 47 -10.12 -5.14 -7.44
N PRO A 48 -10.77 -4.20 -6.70
CA PRO A 48 -10.83 -2.79 -7.00
C PRO A 48 -9.49 -2.10 -6.73
N CYS A 49 -9.13 -1.13 -7.57
CA CYS A 49 -7.85 -0.44 -7.49
C CYS A 49 -7.96 0.96 -8.11
N ILE A 50 -7.27 1.92 -7.52
CA ILE A 50 -7.06 3.25 -8.10
C ILE A 50 -5.57 3.48 -8.24
N ILE A 51 -5.13 3.78 -9.46
CA ILE A 51 -3.77 4.21 -9.78
C ILE A 51 -3.86 5.66 -10.20
N ASP A 52 -3.32 6.54 -9.37
CA ASP A 52 -3.45 7.98 -9.52
C ASP A 52 -2.43 8.55 -10.51
N ARG A 53 -2.53 9.83 -10.75
CA ARG A 53 -1.79 10.61 -11.74
C ARG A 53 -0.28 10.47 -11.54
N GLU A 54 0.45 10.44 -12.64
CA GLU A 54 1.91 10.36 -12.65
C GLU A 54 2.48 9.12 -11.92
N ALA A 55 1.63 8.19 -11.44
CA ALA A 55 2.10 6.96 -10.81
C ALA A 55 2.77 6.02 -11.82
N GLU A 56 3.76 5.27 -11.37
CA GLU A 56 4.52 4.34 -12.20
C GLU A 56 4.37 2.91 -11.68
N ILE A 57 3.75 2.03 -12.47
CA ILE A 57 3.62 0.59 -12.20
C ILE A 57 4.57 -0.14 -13.14
N ARG A 58 5.68 -0.65 -12.59
CA ARG A 58 6.79 -1.20 -13.35
C ARG A 58 6.59 -2.66 -13.74
N HIS A 59 7.55 -3.17 -14.49
CA HIS A 59 7.62 -4.54 -14.97
C HIS A 59 7.38 -5.57 -13.86
N CYS A 60 6.48 -6.54 -14.12
CA CYS A 60 6.12 -7.62 -13.18
C CYS A 60 5.59 -7.18 -11.81
N ALA A 61 5.12 -5.94 -11.67
CA ALA A 61 4.38 -5.56 -10.47
C ALA A 61 3.06 -6.33 -10.39
N TYR A 62 2.70 -6.77 -9.18
CA TYR A 62 1.47 -7.53 -8.92
C TYR A 62 0.57 -6.77 -7.93
N ILE A 63 -0.50 -6.14 -8.43
CA ILE A 63 -1.51 -5.47 -7.60
C ILE A 63 -2.71 -6.40 -7.45
N ARG A 64 -2.92 -6.92 -6.23
CA ARG A 64 -3.95 -7.93 -5.92
C ARG A 64 -5.33 -7.34 -5.59
N GLY A 65 -5.50 -6.04 -5.76
CA GLY A 65 -6.74 -5.36 -5.44
C GLY A 65 -6.83 -4.81 -4.03
N SER A 66 -7.89 -4.05 -3.80
CA SER A 66 -8.06 -3.20 -2.62
C SER A 66 -6.85 -2.28 -2.41
N ALA A 67 -6.34 -1.69 -3.50
CA ALA A 67 -5.14 -0.87 -3.48
C ALA A 67 -5.40 0.54 -4.02
N ILE A 68 -4.87 1.54 -3.32
CA ILE A 68 -4.78 2.91 -3.82
C ILE A 68 -3.30 3.24 -3.97
N VAL A 69 -2.90 3.60 -5.18
CA VAL A 69 -1.56 4.07 -5.50
C VAL A 69 -1.65 5.56 -5.77
N GLY A 70 -1.13 6.37 -4.87
CA GLY A 70 -1.20 7.82 -4.89
C GLY A 70 -0.38 8.45 -6.02
N ARG A 71 -0.57 9.74 -6.21
CA ARG A 71 0.06 10.51 -7.29
C ARG A 71 1.59 10.41 -7.22
N GLY A 72 2.22 10.14 -8.36
CA GLY A 72 3.68 10.05 -8.46
C GLY A 72 4.30 8.91 -7.66
N ALA A 73 3.49 7.99 -7.12
CA ALA A 73 4.02 6.83 -6.42
C ALA A 73 4.58 5.79 -7.41
N VAL A 74 5.58 5.04 -6.95
CA VAL A 74 6.25 4.01 -7.76
C VAL A 74 6.03 2.64 -7.15
N VAL A 75 5.48 1.72 -7.95
CA VAL A 75 5.39 0.30 -7.64
C VAL A 75 6.34 -0.43 -8.60
N GLY A 76 7.46 -0.86 -8.07
CA GLY A 76 8.59 -1.34 -8.86
C GLY A 76 8.52 -2.80 -9.27
N ASN A 77 9.65 -3.27 -9.79
CA ASN A 77 9.77 -4.63 -10.30
C ASN A 77 9.45 -5.67 -9.23
N SER A 78 8.57 -6.60 -9.59
CA SER A 78 8.20 -7.76 -8.74
C SER A 78 7.72 -7.37 -7.33
N CYS A 79 7.13 -6.18 -7.20
CA CYS A 79 6.48 -5.76 -5.96
C CYS A 79 5.04 -6.24 -5.92
N GLU A 80 4.61 -6.72 -4.77
CA GLU A 80 3.22 -7.15 -4.55
C GLU A 80 2.49 -6.18 -3.62
N LEU A 81 1.34 -5.67 -4.07
CA LEU A 81 0.43 -4.85 -3.26
C LEU A 81 -0.88 -5.59 -3.00
N LYS A 82 -1.35 -5.56 -1.76
CA LYS A 82 -2.62 -6.17 -1.37
C LYS A 82 -3.25 -5.40 -0.21
N ASN A 83 -4.47 -4.89 -0.41
CA ASN A 83 -5.23 -4.19 0.62
C ASN A 83 -4.41 -3.09 1.31
N CYS A 84 -3.97 -2.09 0.54
CA CYS A 84 -3.07 -1.05 1.02
C CYS A 84 -3.35 0.31 0.40
N ILE A 85 -2.86 1.34 1.06
CA ILE A 85 -2.83 2.72 0.56
C ILE A 85 -1.39 3.18 0.51
N LEU A 86 -0.92 3.53 -0.67
CA LEU A 86 0.30 4.28 -0.90
C LEU A 86 -0.08 5.73 -1.13
N PHE A 87 0.35 6.64 -0.26
CA PHE A 87 0.14 8.07 -0.46
C PHE A 87 1.05 8.62 -1.56
N ASP A 88 0.91 9.90 -1.88
CA ASP A 88 1.62 10.52 -2.99
C ASP A 88 3.14 10.42 -2.83
N GLY A 89 3.82 10.10 -3.92
CA GLY A 89 5.27 10.01 -3.99
C GLY A 89 5.89 8.82 -3.24
N VAL A 90 5.08 7.89 -2.75
CA VAL A 90 5.58 6.66 -2.09
C VAL A 90 6.40 5.83 -3.07
N GLN A 91 7.50 5.26 -2.59
CA GLN A 91 8.38 4.42 -3.39
C GLN A 91 8.46 3.00 -2.81
N VAL A 92 7.98 2.01 -3.59
CA VAL A 92 8.16 0.58 -3.33
C VAL A 92 8.82 -0.06 -4.55
N PRO A 93 10.14 0.21 -4.77
CA PRO A 93 10.76 0.08 -6.09
C PRO A 93 11.19 -1.34 -6.47
N HIS A 94 11.47 -2.24 -5.52
CA HIS A 94 12.13 -3.51 -5.82
C HIS A 94 11.77 -4.63 -4.85
N PHE A 95 11.11 -5.68 -5.36
CA PHE A 95 10.87 -6.94 -4.62
C PHE A 95 10.21 -6.73 -3.25
N ASN A 96 9.31 -5.75 -3.16
CA ASN A 96 8.63 -5.42 -1.92
C ASN A 96 7.30 -6.17 -1.82
N TYR A 97 6.89 -6.49 -0.58
CA TYR A 97 5.53 -6.88 -0.29
C TYR A 97 4.87 -5.85 0.62
N VAL A 98 3.73 -5.31 0.20
CA VAL A 98 2.93 -4.37 0.98
C VAL A 98 1.52 -4.92 1.13
N GLY A 99 1.22 -5.45 2.31
CA GLY A 99 -0.08 -6.04 2.61
C GLY A 99 -0.73 -5.46 3.86
N ASP A 100 -2.03 -5.17 3.79
CA ASP A 100 -2.83 -4.64 4.90
C ASP A 100 -2.16 -3.44 5.59
N SER A 101 -1.65 -2.49 4.79
CA SER A 101 -0.72 -1.42 5.21
C SER A 101 -1.11 -0.06 4.66
N ILE A 102 -0.60 0.98 5.30
CA ILE A 102 -0.71 2.37 4.86
C ILE A 102 0.69 2.99 4.86
N LEU A 103 1.12 3.51 3.72
CA LEU A 103 2.41 4.17 3.56
C LEU A 103 2.18 5.67 3.34
N GLY A 104 2.70 6.49 4.26
CA GLY A 104 2.55 7.94 4.24
C GLY A 104 3.30 8.63 3.09
N TYR A 105 3.02 9.89 2.90
CA TYR A 105 3.56 10.73 1.84
C TYR A 105 5.09 10.60 1.71
N LYS A 106 5.57 10.33 0.49
CA LYS A 106 7.00 10.18 0.19
C LYS A 106 7.76 9.16 1.05
N SER A 107 7.08 8.20 1.68
CA SER A 107 7.80 7.10 2.32
C SER A 107 8.41 6.16 1.29
N HIS A 108 9.52 5.51 1.67
CA HIS A 108 10.30 4.65 0.79
C HIS A 108 10.61 3.30 1.46
N LEU A 109 10.42 2.22 0.73
CA LEU A 109 10.86 0.89 1.13
C LEU A 109 12.10 0.49 0.32
N GLY A 110 13.20 0.24 0.99
CA GLY A 110 14.40 -0.34 0.38
C GLY A 110 14.11 -1.70 -0.27
N ALA A 111 14.98 -2.14 -1.16
CA ALA A 111 14.82 -3.39 -1.89
C ALA A 111 14.60 -4.58 -0.95
N GLY A 112 13.61 -5.42 -1.23
CA GLY A 112 13.28 -6.59 -0.43
C GLY A 112 12.61 -6.31 0.91
N ALA A 113 12.36 -5.05 1.26
CA ALA A 113 11.61 -4.74 2.48
C ALA A 113 10.16 -5.20 2.36
N VAL A 114 9.60 -5.77 3.44
CA VAL A 114 8.25 -6.32 3.46
C VAL A 114 7.45 -5.88 4.68
N THR A 115 6.14 -5.68 4.51
CA THR A 115 5.21 -5.49 5.61
C THR A 115 4.56 -6.83 5.94
N SER A 116 5.10 -7.55 6.93
CA SER A 116 4.46 -8.79 7.40
C SER A 116 3.11 -8.46 8.03
N ASN A 117 2.04 -9.09 7.57
CA ASN A 117 0.68 -8.71 7.95
C ASN A 117 -0.06 -9.78 8.77
N VAL A 118 0.57 -10.94 9.00
CA VAL A 118 -0.01 -12.06 9.77
C VAL A 118 1.00 -12.58 10.77
N LYS A 119 0.58 -12.74 12.03
CA LYS A 119 1.41 -13.38 13.06
C LYS A 119 1.50 -14.89 12.83
N SER A 120 2.63 -15.48 13.18
CA SER A 120 2.88 -16.94 13.01
C SER A 120 1.87 -17.79 13.78
N ASP A 121 1.44 -17.33 14.97
CA ASP A 121 0.44 -18.01 15.82
C ASP A 121 -1.01 -17.74 15.37
N LYS A 122 -1.21 -16.93 14.30
CA LYS A 122 -2.52 -16.52 13.76
C LYS A 122 -3.42 -15.80 14.76
N SER A 123 -2.88 -15.35 15.89
CA SER A 123 -3.60 -14.53 16.86
C SER A 123 -3.83 -13.12 16.32
N GLU A 124 -4.68 -12.35 16.98
CA GLU A 124 -4.91 -10.95 16.61
C GLU A 124 -3.65 -10.09 16.79
N VAL A 125 -3.49 -9.17 15.89
CA VAL A 125 -2.37 -8.22 15.90
C VAL A 125 -2.59 -7.21 17.02
N LYS A 126 -1.53 -6.95 17.80
CA LYS A 126 -1.51 -5.91 18.84
C LYS A 126 -0.49 -4.86 18.46
N ILE A 127 -0.85 -3.59 18.64
CA ILE A 127 0.10 -2.48 18.52
C ILE A 127 0.74 -2.28 19.89
N ARG A 128 2.07 -2.23 19.93
CA ARG A 128 2.84 -2.03 21.15
C ARG A 128 3.51 -0.67 21.14
N THR A 129 3.28 0.12 22.19
CA THR A 129 3.87 1.45 22.34
C THR A 129 4.02 1.80 23.82
N GLY A 130 5.20 2.31 24.23
CA GLY A 130 5.43 2.79 25.61
C GLY A 130 5.09 1.78 26.72
N GLY A 131 5.29 0.47 26.47
CA GLY A 131 4.92 -0.59 27.41
C GLY A 131 3.43 -0.99 27.39
N LEU A 132 2.61 -0.33 26.59
CA LEU A 132 1.20 -0.64 26.40
C LEU A 132 0.99 -1.56 25.18
N ALA A 133 -0.02 -2.42 25.25
CA ALA A 133 -0.48 -3.24 24.14
C ALA A 133 -1.92 -2.84 23.81
N VAL A 134 -2.15 -2.36 22.59
CA VAL A 134 -3.47 -1.97 22.10
C VAL A 134 -4.00 -3.08 21.21
N GLU A 135 -5.16 -3.61 21.57
CA GLU A 135 -5.86 -4.62 20.76
C GLU A 135 -6.40 -3.98 19.47
N THR A 136 -6.10 -4.59 18.34
CA THR A 136 -6.59 -4.08 17.04
C THR A 136 -7.89 -4.71 16.59
N GLY A 137 -8.25 -5.86 17.15
CA GLY A 137 -9.37 -6.70 16.70
C GLY A 137 -9.14 -7.30 15.31
N ARG A 138 -7.91 -7.33 14.82
CA ARG A 138 -7.57 -7.75 13.45
C ARG A 138 -6.55 -8.87 13.45
N LYS A 139 -6.82 -9.91 12.65
CA LYS A 139 -5.86 -11.00 12.38
C LYS A 139 -4.84 -10.62 11.30
N LYS A 140 -5.15 -9.58 10.50
CA LYS A 140 -4.28 -9.07 9.43
C LYS A 140 -4.11 -7.57 9.59
N LEU A 141 -2.90 -7.14 9.81
CA LEU A 141 -2.46 -5.75 9.85
C LEU A 141 -0.96 -5.74 9.61
N GLY A 142 -0.54 -5.10 8.53
CA GLY A 142 0.87 -4.90 8.20
C GLY A 142 1.47 -3.72 8.97
N ALA A 143 1.93 -2.71 8.26
CA ALA A 143 2.54 -1.53 8.84
C ALA A 143 1.77 -0.24 8.50
N ILE A 144 1.88 0.75 9.37
CA ILE A 144 1.46 2.12 9.10
C ILE A 144 2.71 3.00 9.21
N LEU A 145 3.12 3.55 8.08
CA LEU A 145 4.26 4.46 8.00
C LEU A 145 3.77 5.91 7.90
N GLY A 146 4.37 6.78 8.69
CA GLY A 146 4.18 8.21 8.55
C GLY A 146 4.88 8.76 7.31
N ASP A 147 4.77 10.07 7.11
CA ASP A 147 5.37 10.75 5.97
C ASP A 147 6.90 10.72 6.03
N CYS A 148 7.54 10.61 4.86
CA CYS A 148 8.99 10.64 4.71
C CYS A 148 9.73 9.59 5.58
N VAL A 149 9.13 8.42 5.77
CA VAL A 149 9.78 7.28 6.41
C VAL A 149 10.67 6.57 5.41
N GLU A 150 11.90 6.27 5.79
CA GLU A 150 12.86 5.49 5.01
C GLU A 150 13.06 4.12 5.66
N VAL A 151 12.77 3.05 4.93
CA VAL A 151 12.98 1.67 5.38
C VAL A 151 14.12 1.04 4.62
N GLY A 152 15.13 0.53 5.34
CA GLY A 152 16.31 -0.11 4.73
C GLY A 152 15.98 -1.39 3.97
N CYS A 153 16.95 -1.82 3.14
CA CYS A 153 16.81 -3.05 2.34
C CYS A 153 16.64 -4.29 3.22
N ASN A 154 15.82 -5.23 2.76
CA ASN A 154 15.51 -6.51 3.43
C ASN A 154 14.94 -6.38 4.85
N CYS A 155 14.44 -5.21 5.22
CA CYS A 155 13.75 -5.04 6.49
C CYS A 155 12.42 -5.77 6.49
N VAL A 156 12.08 -6.39 7.62
CA VAL A 156 10.77 -6.98 7.87
C VAL A 156 10.04 -6.16 8.92
N LEU A 157 9.01 -5.45 8.50
CA LEU A 157 8.11 -4.76 9.41
C LEU A 157 7.10 -5.76 9.96
N CYS A 158 7.21 -6.08 11.25
CA CYS A 158 6.32 -7.04 11.90
C CYS A 158 4.86 -6.56 11.91
N PRO A 159 3.87 -7.48 12.00
CA PRO A 159 2.46 -7.11 12.04
C PRO A 159 2.13 -6.09 13.13
N GLY A 160 1.47 -4.99 12.75
CA GLY A 160 1.10 -3.90 13.65
C GLY A 160 2.22 -2.87 13.91
N THR A 161 3.28 -2.88 13.11
CA THR A 161 4.32 -1.84 13.18
C THR A 161 3.75 -0.48 12.80
N ILE A 162 3.98 0.52 13.64
CA ILE A 162 3.67 1.94 13.35
C ILE A 162 4.97 2.72 13.46
N VAL A 163 5.29 3.46 12.42
CA VAL A 163 6.50 4.30 12.33
C VAL A 163 6.10 5.75 12.20
N GLY A 164 6.65 6.61 13.04
CA GLY A 164 6.42 8.05 12.98
C GLY A 164 7.05 8.69 11.74
N GLN A 165 6.58 9.88 11.38
CA GLN A 165 7.12 10.63 10.24
C GLN A 165 8.63 10.92 10.38
N ASN A 166 9.32 11.08 9.24
CA ASN A 166 10.75 11.42 9.18
C ASN A 166 11.66 10.44 9.94
N THR A 167 11.29 9.15 9.99
CA THR A 167 12.05 8.10 10.67
C THR A 167 12.77 7.22 9.66
N ASN A 168 14.02 6.88 9.96
CA ASN A 168 14.82 5.90 9.20
C ASN A 168 14.94 4.60 10.03
N ILE A 169 14.69 3.45 9.41
CA ILE A 169 14.77 2.11 10.02
C ILE A 169 15.40 1.09 9.07
#